data_620d94dc947fc9a7a8f82b758ad11d1e
#
_entry.id   620d94dc947fc9a7a8f82b758ad11d1e
#
_cell.length_a   1.000
_cell.length_b   1.000
_cell.length_c   1.000
_cell.angle_alpha   90.00
_cell.angle_beta   90.00
_cell.angle_gamma   90.00
#
_symmetry.space_group_name_H-M   'P 1'
#
loop_
_entity.id
_entity.type
_entity.pdbx_description
1 polymer ?
#
loop_
_entity_poly.entity_id
_entity_poly.type
_entity_poly.pdbx_seq_one_letter_code
_entity_poly.pdbx_strand_id
1 'polypeptide(L)'
;MCPVHRGPALSTTGLARCLFAIAVLSLAVPASAQFDPSGTVTRSPADIVKRYVLLDQKGARLDSMSFDALAPYIDWKEEPAWGRVVVIQEADVPEDYRKWEIINNLDVVIPVTFRVRGSVYLETAAFVPEEKTEEVRFHVKEVRNIWRIVSPVIPPHVGLKRMLNFVREAESREQDAAQRSMLAALGDSLRKAK
;
A
#
# COMPACT_ATOMS: atom_id res chain seq x y z
N MET A 1 29.13 -57.98 -35.81
CA MET A 1 28.55 -59.32 -35.66
C MET A 1 27.06 -59.21 -35.63
N CYS A 2 26.42 -59.52 -36.78
CA CYS A 2 24.98 -59.86 -36.92
C CYS A 2 24.74 -61.27 -36.35
N PRO A 3 23.48 -61.72 -36.15
CA PRO A 3 22.43 -61.93 -37.14
C PRO A 3 21.02 -61.55 -36.60
N VAL A 4 20.08 -61.01 -37.39
CA VAL A 4 19.15 -61.56 -38.39
C VAL A 4 18.34 -62.81 -37.94
N HIS A 5 16.97 -62.66 -37.86
CA HIS A 5 15.94 -63.57 -38.28
C HIS A 5 14.58 -62.86 -38.24
N ARG A 6 14.00 -62.56 -39.36
CA ARG A 6 13.01 -63.16 -40.29
C ARG A 6 11.72 -63.71 -39.64
N GLY A 7 10.60 -63.12 -40.13
CA GLY A 7 9.18 -63.37 -39.96
C GLY A 7 8.70 -64.82 -40.30
N PRO A 8 7.41 -65.08 -40.51
CA PRO A 8 6.49 -64.49 -41.49
C PRO A 8 4.99 -64.41 -41.06
N ALA A 9 4.24 -63.62 -41.78
CA ALA A 9 3.13 -63.89 -42.74
C ALA A 9 1.71 -64.21 -42.20
N LEU A 10 0.79 -63.34 -42.68
CA LEU A 10 -0.57 -63.56 -43.22
C LEU A 10 -1.61 -64.43 -42.47
N SER A 11 -2.75 -63.84 -42.17
CA SER A 11 -4.02 -64.37 -42.56
C SER A 11 -5.19 -63.37 -42.52
N THR A 12 -5.92 -63.39 -43.60
CA THR A 12 -7.08 -62.62 -44.03
C THR A 12 -8.38 -62.97 -43.26
N THR A 13 -9.34 -62.07 -43.46
CA THR A 13 -10.80 -62.19 -43.49
C THR A 13 -11.61 -61.99 -42.23
N GLY A 14 -12.57 -61.06 -42.35
CA GLY A 14 -13.72 -60.94 -41.49
C GLY A 14 -14.42 -59.59 -41.58
N LEU A 15 -15.27 -59.41 -42.65
CA LEU A 15 -16.24 -58.33 -42.72
C LEU A 15 -17.25 -58.43 -41.57
N ALA A 16 -17.44 -57.38 -40.83
CA ALA A 16 -18.66 -57.08 -40.12
C ALA A 16 -18.92 -55.58 -40.07
N ARG A 17 -19.88 -55.13 -40.83
CA ARG A 17 -20.45 -53.80 -40.81
C ARG A 17 -21.19 -53.62 -39.49
N CYS A 18 -20.67 -52.70 -38.61
CA CYS A 18 -21.48 -52.10 -37.54
C CYS A 18 -21.44 -50.58 -37.72
N LEU A 19 -22.57 -50.07 -38.17
CA LEU A 19 -22.89 -48.66 -38.17
C LEU A 19 -23.00 -48.19 -36.70
N PHE A 20 -22.00 -47.50 -36.19
CA PHE A 20 -22.12 -46.76 -34.95
C PHE A 20 -22.33 -45.29 -35.29
N ALA A 21 -23.56 -44.84 -35.03
CA ALA A 21 -23.89 -43.41 -35.04
C ALA A 21 -23.07 -42.70 -33.93
N ILE A 22 -22.09 -41.90 -34.33
CA ILE A 22 -21.35 -41.03 -33.41
C ILE A 22 -22.24 -39.81 -33.17
N ALA A 23 -22.92 -39.80 -32.01
CA ALA A 23 -23.54 -38.60 -31.47
C ALA A 23 -22.42 -37.66 -31.06
N VAL A 24 -22.21 -36.60 -31.83
CA VAL A 24 -21.29 -35.49 -31.46
C VAL A 24 -21.95 -34.71 -30.34
N LEU A 25 -21.57 -35.03 -29.10
CA LEU A 25 -21.93 -34.26 -27.93
C LEU A 25 -21.06 -33.00 -27.94
N SER A 26 -21.63 -31.88 -28.41
CA SER A 26 -20.99 -30.56 -28.35
C SER A 26 -20.87 -30.15 -26.88
N LEU A 27 -19.74 -30.42 -26.25
CA LEU A 27 -19.38 -29.84 -24.97
C LEU A 27 -19.15 -28.34 -25.18
N ALA A 28 -20.16 -27.56 -24.83
CA ALA A 28 -19.99 -26.11 -24.68
C ALA A 28 -18.96 -25.87 -23.58
N VAL A 29 -17.73 -25.55 -23.96
CA VAL A 29 -16.69 -25.08 -23.05
C VAL A 29 -17.15 -23.72 -22.52
N PRO A 30 -17.38 -23.56 -21.21
CA PRO A 30 -17.66 -22.23 -20.69
C PRO A 30 -16.47 -21.33 -21.03
N ALA A 31 -16.74 -20.21 -21.67
CA ALA A 31 -15.75 -19.18 -21.91
C ALA A 31 -15.20 -18.76 -20.55
N SER A 32 -14.03 -19.30 -20.22
CA SER A 32 -13.24 -18.81 -19.09
C SER A 32 -13.00 -17.33 -19.35
N ALA A 33 -13.57 -16.47 -18.51
CA ALA A 33 -13.26 -15.06 -18.51
C ALA A 33 -11.73 -14.97 -18.37
N GLN A 34 -11.07 -14.65 -19.47
CA GLN A 34 -9.64 -14.36 -19.46
C GLN A 34 -9.47 -13.13 -18.58
N PHE A 35 -8.96 -13.39 -17.40
CA PHE A 35 -8.46 -12.31 -16.54
C PHE A 35 -7.27 -11.70 -17.29
N ASP A 36 -7.50 -10.53 -17.88
CA ASP A 36 -6.46 -9.78 -18.58
C ASP A 36 -5.52 -9.18 -17.50
N PRO A 37 -4.32 -9.74 -17.29
CA PRO A 37 -3.39 -9.21 -16.28
C PRO A 37 -2.74 -7.90 -16.70
N SER A 38 -2.99 -7.42 -17.91
CA SER A 38 -2.49 -6.15 -18.44
C SER A 38 -3.47 -4.99 -18.28
N GLY A 39 -4.63 -5.19 -17.63
CA GLY A 39 -5.46 -4.09 -17.16
C GLY A 39 -4.67 -3.26 -16.16
N THR A 40 -4.00 -2.23 -16.62
CA THR A 40 -3.52 -1.14 -15.78
C THR A 40 -4.75 -0.57 -15.09
N VAL A 41 -5.03 -1.06 -13.87
CA VAL A 41 -6.02 -0.44 -13.00
C VAL A 41 -5.52 0.97 -12.78
N THR A 42 -6.05 1.90 -13.54
CA THR A 42 -5.75 3.34 -13.38
C THR A 42 -6.26 3.69 -11.99
N ARG A 43 -5.35 3.73 -11.02
CA ARG A 43 -5.68 4.05 -9.63
C ARG A 43 -6.27 5.46 -9.61
N SER A 44 -7.40 5.64 -8.94
CA SER A 44 -7.99 6.96 -8.78
C SER A 44 -7.04 7.88 -7.97
N PRO A 45 -7.14 9.20 -8.11
CA PRO A 45 -6.38 10.13 -7.25
C PRO A 45 -6.59 9.85 -5.76
N ALA A 46 -7.81 9.47 -5.35
CA ALA A 46 -8.12 9.11 -3.96
C ALA A 46 -7.38 7.84 -3.51
N ASP A 47 -7.23 6.84 -4.38
CA ASP A 47 -6.48 5.62 -4.05
C ASP A 47 -5.01 5.92 -3.76
N ILE A 48 -4.43 6.87 -4.49
CA ILE A 48 -3.05 7.33 -4.27
C ILE A 48 -2.94 7.98 -2.88
N VAL A 49 -3.84 8.93 -2.57
CA VAL A 49 -3.84 9.60 -1.26
C VAL A 49 -4.09 8.62 -0.13
N LYS A 50 -5.07 7.71 -0.27
CA LYS A 50 -5.34 6.66 0.72
C LYS A 50 -4.12 5.79 0.99
N ARG A 51 -3.44 5.38 -0.08
CA ARG A 51 -2.26 4.54 0.06
C ARG A 51 -1.11 5.26 0.75
N TYR A 52 -0.86 6.51 0.37
CA TYR A 52 0.11 7.37 1.03
C TYR A 52 -0.21 7.50 2.53
N VAL A 53 -1.43 7.93 2.87
CA VAL A 53 -1.88 8.13 4.26
C VAL A 53 -1.78 6.84 5.07
N LEU A 54 -2.18 5.71 4.50
CA LEU A 54 -2.09 4.40 5.16
C LEU A 54 -0.65 3.99 5.47
N LEU A 55 0.27 4.22 4.53
CA LEU A 55 1.69 3.91 4.73
C LEU A 55 2.30 4.82 5.78
N ASP A 56 2.00 6.11 5.73
CA ASP A 56 2.46 7.09 6.71
C ASP A 56 1.93 6.77 8.12
N GLN A 57 0.64 6.47 8.24
CA GLN A 57 0.01 6.03 9.50
C GLN A 57 0.67 4.77 10.07
N LYS A 58 1.13 3.87 9.22
CA LYS A 58 1.91 2.68 9.60
C LYS A 58 3.38 2.98 9.92
N GLY A 59 3.80 4.23 9.84
CA GLY A 59 5.14 4.67 10.19
C GLY A 59 6.18 4.39 9.10
N ALA A 60 5.77 4.42 7.81
CA ALA A 60 6.71 4.21 6.72
C ALA A 60 7.86 5.22 6.75
N ARG A 61 7.68 6.42 7.28
CA ARG A 61 8.72 7.45 7.43
C ARG A 61 9.47 7.42 8.78
N LEU A 62 9.25 6.41 9.60
CA LEU A 62 10.04 6.19 10.83
C LEU A 62 11.23 5.25 10.62
N ASP A 63 11.22 4.48 9.55
CA ASP A 63 12.26 3.52 9.22
C ASP A 63 13.25 4.13 8.22
N SER A 64 14.52 3.78 8.29
CA SER A 64 15.60 4.36 7.48
C SER A 64 15.48 4.12 5.96
N MET A 65 14.63 3.19 5.52
CA MET A 65 14.37 2.89 4.11
C MET A 65 12.97 3.33 3.65
N SER A 66 12.34 4.20 4.36
CA SER A 66 10.92 4.46 4.32
C SER A 66 10.47 5.37 3.18
N PHE A 67 11.32 6.25 2.72
CA PHE A 67 10.99 7.17 1.62
C PHE A 67 10.72 6.42 0.32
N ASP A 68 11.45 5.34 0.06
CA ASP A 68 11.27 4.49 -1.12
C ASP A 68 9.87 3.87 -1.17
N ALA A 69 9.28 3.56 -0.02
CA ALA A 69 7.92 3.03 0.05
C ALA A 69 6.86 4.06 -0.36
N LEU A 70 7.14 5.35 -0.20
CA LEU A 70 6.25 6.45 -0.58
C LEU A 70 6.53 6.98 -1.98
N ALA A 71 7.71 6.79 -2.54
CA ALA A 71 8.12 7.27 -3.84
C ALA A 71 7.11 6.97 -4.98
N PRO A 72 6.39 5.84 -5.00
CA PRO A 72 5.36 5.58 -6.02
C PRO A 72 4.13 6.50 -5.94
N TYR A 73 3.91 7.20 -4.82
CA TYR A 73 2.70 8.00 -4.56
C TYR A 73 2.95 9.50 -4.54
N ILE A 74 4.20 9.92 -4.47
CA ILE A 74 4.60 11.33 -4.32
C ILE A 74 5.49 11.78 -5.48
N ASP A 75 5.52 13.08 -5.73
CA ASP A 75 6.44 13.74 -6.68
C ASP A 75 7.32 14.76 -5.96
N TRP A 76 7.84 14.36 -4.80
CA TRP A 76 8.79 15.17 -4.04
C TRP A 76 10.21 14.81 -4.47
N LYS A 77 11.07 15.80 -4.58
CA LYS A 77 12.47 15.59 -4.99
C LYS A 77 13.29 14.94 -3.87
N GLU A 78 12.99 15.30 -2.65
CA GLU A 78 13.67 14.82 -1.45
C GLU A 78 12.72 14.84 -0.25
N GLU A 79 12.98 14.03 0.75
CA GLU A 79 12.27 14.06 2.01
C GLU A 79 12.94 15.12 2.93
N PRO A 80 12.18 16.12 3.41
CA PRO A 80 12.71 17.07 4.38
C PRO A 80 13.06 16.40 5.71
N ALA A 81 14.06 16.91 6.40
CA ALA A 81 14.32 16.51 7.78
C ALA A 81 13.21 17.07 8.69
N TRP A 82 12.55 16.19 9.42
CA TRP A 82 11.46 16.54 10.31
C TRP A 82 11.93 16.54 11.78
N GLY A 83 11.72 17.64 12.50
CA GLY A 83 11.97 17.71 13.94
C GLY A 83 10.85 17.09 14.79
N ARG A 84 9.72 16.75 14.16
CA ARG A 84 8.54 16.19 14.85
C ARG A 84 7.78 15.17 14.02
N VAL A 85 7.05 14.29 14.72
CA VAL A 85 6.08 13.34 14.18
C VAL A 85 4.71 13.68 14.74
N VAL A 86 3.71 13.83 13.89
CA VAL A 86 2.32 14.04 14.31
C VAL A 86 1.71 12.67 14.63
N VAL A 87 1.14 12.57 15.83
CA VAL A 87 0.48 11.34 16.29
C VAL A 87 -1.01 11.45 16.03
N ILE A 88 -1.55 10.53 15.23
CA ILE A 88 -2.95 10.54 14.84
C ILE A 88 -3.70 9.32 15.38
N GLN A 89 -4.99 9.49 15.59
CA GLN A 89 -5.91 8.40 15.88
C GLN A 89 -6.42 7.76 14.59
N GLU A 90 -6.87 8.60 13.66
CA GLU A 90 -7.44 8.18 12.38
C GLU A 90 -7.24 9.25 11.31
N ALA A 91 -7.40 8.84 10.07
CA ALA A 91 -7.44 9.72 8.91
C ALA A 91 -8.61 9.32 8.01
N ASP A 92 -9.34 10.31 7.50
CA ASP A 92 -10.44 10.13 6.55
C ASP A 92 -10.08 10.75 5.20
N VAL A 93 -10.09 9.92 4.16
CA VAL A 93 -9.84 10.32 2.77
C VAL A 93 -11.15 10.16 1.99
N PRO A 94 -11.80 11.25 1.55
CA PRO A 94 -13.07 11.16 0.86
C PRO A 94 -12.92 10.47 -0.51
N GLU A 95 -13.76 9.45 -0.75
CA GLU A 95 -13.84 8.77 -2.06
C GLU A 95 -14.74 9.52 -3.04
N ASP A 96 -15.71 10.26 -2.51
CA ASP A 96 -16.67 11.01 -3.33
C ASP A 96 -15.96 12.24 -3.93
N TYR A 97 -15.83 12.22 -5.27
CA TYR A 97 -15.21 13.30 -6.03
C TYR A 97 -15.93 14.65 -5.87
N ARG A 98 -17.19 14.68 -5.39
CA ARG A 98 -17.92 15.91 -5.10
C ARG A 98 -17.34 16.70 -3.92
N LYS A 99 -16.53 16.01 -3.09
CA LYS A 99 -15.81 16.62 -1.97
C LYS A 99 -14.43 17.14 -2.37
N TRP A 100 -14.00 16.87 -3.60
CA TRP A 100 -12.69 17.30 -4.10
C TRP A 100 -12.81 18.66 -4.79
N GLU A 101 -11.72 19.41 -4.83
CA GLU A 101 -11.59 20.54 -5.73
C GLU A 101 -10.95 20.04 -7.03
N ILE A 102 -11.71 20.09 -8.11
CA ILE A 102 -11.25 19.66 -9.43
C ILE A 102 -10.74 20.90 -10.17
N ILE A 103 -9.42 20.97 -10.37
CA ILE A 103 -8.78 22.06 -11.12
C ILE A 103 -8.92 21.78 -12.62
N ASN A 104 -8.62 20.54 -13.02
CA ASN A 104 -8.85 20.02 -14.38
C ASN A 104 -8.81 18.47 -14.36
N ASN A 105 -8.89 17.84 -15.53
CA ASN A 105 -8.93 16.38 -15.65
C ASN A 105 -7.67 15.65 -15.15
N LEU A 106 -6.55 16.36 -14.98
CA LEU A 106 -5.24 15.82 -14.59
C LEU A 106 -4.72 16.44 -13.28
N ASP A 107 -5.58 17.20 -12.58
CA ASP A 107 -5.17 18.02 -11.44
C ASP A 107 -6.35 18.21 -10.48
N VAL A 108 -6.22 17.67 -9.27
CA VAL A 108 -7.27 17.71 -8.25
C VAL A 108 -6.68 17.99 -6.86
N VAL A 109 -7.51 18.55 -5.97
CA VAL A 109 -7.16 18.71 -4.55
C VAL A 109 -8.13 17.90 -3.71
N ILE A 110 -7.59 16.99 -2.89
CA ILE A 110 -8.34 16.08 -2.03
C ILE A 110 -8.14 16.49 -0.58
N PRO A 111 -9.20 16.94 0.13
CA PRO A 111 -9.12 17.25 1.55
C PRO A 111 -9.09 15.97 2.37
N VAL A 112 -8.07 15.80 3.20
CA VAL A 112 -7.93 14.68 4.13
C VAL A 112 -8.08 15.19 5.54
N THR A 113 -8.96 14.58 6.30
CA THR A 113 -9.19 14.96 7.70
C THR A 113 -8.40 14.03 8.61
N PHE A 114 -7.54 14.59 9.45
CA PHE A 114 -6.78 13.89 10.47
C PHE A 114 -7.33 14.19 11.87
N ARG A 115 -7.56 13.15 12.67
CA ARG A 115 -7.80 13.31 14.11
C ARG A 115 -6.47 13.21 14.84
N VAL A 116 -5.90 14.35 15.20
CA VAL A 116 -4.59 14.48 15.84
C VAL A 116 -4.73 14.29 17.35
N ARG A 117 -3.76 13.59 17.97
CA ARG A 117 -3.62 13.42 19.43
C ARG A 117 -2.49 14.28 20.00
N GLY A 118 -1.56 14.71 19.19
CA GLY A 118 -0.41 15.52 19.57
C GLY A 118 0.77 15.32 18.65
N SER A 119 1.93 15.77 19.10
CA SER A 119 3.20 15.65 18.35
C SER A 119 4.31 15.12 19.25
N VAL A 120 5.14 14.23 18.70
CA VAL A 120 6.39 13.80 19.30
C VAL A 120 7.52 14.64 18.72
N TYR A 121 8.28 15.31 19.55
CA TYR A 121 9.48 16.06 19.17
C TYR A 121 10.70 15.16 19.30
N LEU A 122 11.43 14.97 18.19
CA LEU A 122 12.49 13.97 18.10
C LEU A 122 13.74 14.35 18.91
N GLU A 123 14.08 15.62 18.93
CA GLU A 123 15.27 16.11 19.67
C GLU A 123 15.17 15.92 21.19
N THR A 124 13.95 16.08 21.72
CA THR A 124 13.71 16.04 23.16
C THR A 124 13.07 14.76 23.64
N ALA A 125 12.72 13.84 22.70
CA ALA A 125 11.89 12.67 22.97
C ALA A 125 10.63 13.02 23.80
N ALA A 126 10.01 14.19 23.54
CA ALA A 126 8.86 14.67 24.28
C ALA A 126 7.59 14.55 23.45
N PHE A 127 6.51 14.08 24.07
CA PHE A 127 5.17 14.13 23.50
C PHE A 127 4.42 15.35 24.05
N VAL A 128 3.93 16.18 23.15
CA VAL A 128 3.06 17.31 23.47
C VAL A 128 1.65 16.94 23.01
N PRO A 129 0.71 16.70 23.94
CA PRO A 129 -0.68 16.40 23.60
C PRO A 129 -1.37 17.63 23.01
N GLU A 130 -2.04 17.45 21.91
CA GLU A 130 -2.85 18.47 21.23
C GLU A 130 -3.99 17.78 20.48
N GLU A 131 -5.14 17.65 21.11
CA GLU A 131 -6.31 17.05 20.46
C GLU A 131 -6.97 18.05 19.53
N LYS A 132 -6.91 17.75 18.22
CA LYS A 132 -7.57 18.56 17.20
C LYS A 132 -7.95 17.71 15.98
N THR A 133 -8.91 18.23 15.23
CA THR A 133 -9.17 17.78 13.87
C THR A 133 -8.49 18.74 12.92
N GLU A 134 -7.66 18.22 12.03
CA GLU A 134 -6.89 19.00 11.05
C GLU A 134 -7.24 18.53 9.65
N GLU A 135 -7.56 19.46 8.75
CA GLU A 135 -7.74 19.17 7.33
C GLU A 135 -6.46 19.52 6.57
N VAL A 136 -5.95 18.56 5.81
CA VAL A 136 -4.83 18.74 4.90
C VAL A 136 -5.33 18.56 3.47
N ARG A 137 -5.11 19.55 2.62
CA ARG A 137 -5.54 19.55 1.22
C ARG A 137 -4.41 19.03 0.34
N PHE A 138 -4.51 17.75 -0.06
CA PHE A 138 -3.51 17.12 -0.92
C PHE A 138 -3.75 17.48 -2.39
N HIS A 139 -2.77 18.11 -3.01
CA HIS A 139 -2.74 18.41 -4.42
C HIS A 139 -2.17 17.21 -5.17
N VAL A 140 -2.97 16.61 -6.03
CA VAL A 140 -2.67 15.37 -6.75
C VAL A 140 -2.72 15.65 -8.25
N LYS A 141 -1.61 15.37 -8.94
CA LYS A 141 -1.48 15.57 -10.39
C LYS A 141 -1.14 14.27 -11.10
N GLU A 142 -1.57 14.18 -12.34
CA GLU A 142 -1.08 13.13 -13.23
C GLU A 142 0.29 13.52 -13.78
N VAL A 143 1.30 12.75 -13.39
CA VAL A 143 2.68 12.90 -13.84
C VAL A 143 3.08 11.65 -14.61
N ARG A 144 3.34 11.77 -15.91
CA ARG A 144 3.69 10.63 -16.79
C ARG A 144 2.64 9.51 -16.76
N ASN A 145 1.36 9.86 -16.87
CA ASN A 145 0.22 8.96 -16.82
C ASN A 145 0.02 8.23 -15.48
N ILE A 146 0.57 8.77 -14.39
CA ILE A 146 0.42 8.23 -13.04
C ILE A 146 0.07 9.36 -12.09
N TRP A 147 -0.98 9.20 -11.29
CA TRP A 147 -1.35 10.14 -10.25
C TRP A 147 -0.29 10.18 -9.14
N ARG A 148 0.11 11.39 -8.73
CA ARG A 148 1.08 11.62 -7.66
C ARG A 148 0.70 12.81 -6.80
N ILE A 149 1.00 12.73 -5.52
CA ILE A 149 0.86 13.85 -4.59
C ILE A 149 2.04 14.80 -4.82
N VAL A 150 1.76 16.03 -5.19
CA VAL A 150 2.78 17.06 -5.42
C VAL A 150 2.93 18.00 -4.23
N SER A 151 1.85 18.21 -3.46
CA SER A 151 1.87 19.04 -2.24
C SER A 151 0.65 18.74 -1.33
N PRO A 152 0.67 19.20 -0.08
CA PRO A 152 1.79 19.77 0.64
C PRO A 152 2.81 18.70 1.03
N VAL A 153 4.04 19.12 1.34
CA VAL A 153 5.02 18.28 2.00
C VAL A 153 4.83 18.47 3.51
N ILE A 154 4.35 17.43 4.18
CA ILE A 154 3.93 17.48 5.60
C ILE A 154 4.79 16.57 6.48
N PRO A 155 4.90 16.86 7.80
CA PRO A 155 5.53 15.96 8.76
C PRO A 155 4.89 14.55 8.73
N PRO A 156 5.60 13.52 9.17
CA PRO A 156 5.02 12.17 9.30
C PRO A 156 3.78 12.18 10.19
N HIS A 157 2.68 11.55 9.72
CA HIS A 157 1.44 11.36 10.46
C HIS A 157 1.29 9.89 10.83
N VAL A 158 1.69 9.55 12.05
CA VAL A 158 1.81 8.17 12.52
C VAL A 158 0.70 7.81 13.49
N GLY A 159 0.09 6.65 13.30
CA GLY A 159 -0.93 6.14 14.21
C GLY A 159 -0.39 5.91 15.62
N LEU A 160 -1.15 6.31 16.64
CA LEU A 160 -0.76 6.19 18.06
C LEU A 160 -0.24 4.79 18.43
N LYS A 161 -0.94 3.73 17.98
CA LYS A 161 -0.50 2.34 18.24
C LYS A 161 0.87 2.04 17.63
N ARG A 162 1.13 2.51 16.42
CA ARG A 162 2.43 2.32 15.76
C ARG A 162 3.52 3.11 16.46
N MET A 163 3.23 4.36 16.86
CA MET A 163 4.17 5.19 17.60
C MET A 163 4.56 4.56 18.94
N LEU A 164 3.59 4.03 19.69
CA LEU A 164 3.86 3.27 20.93
C LEU A 164 4.76 2.06 20.70
N ASN A 165 4.55 1.30 19.62
CA ASN A 165 5.38 0.15 19.29
C ASN A 165 6.80 0.61 18.93
N PHE A 166 6.93 1.66 18.13
CA PHE A 166 8.22 2.23 17.74
C PHE A 166 9.05 2.66 18.96
N VAL A 167 8.42 3.41 19.88
CA VAL A 167 9.09 3.85 21.13
C VAL A 167 9.51 2.65 21.97
N ARG A 168 8.67 1.60 22.11
CA ARG A 168 9.02 0.38 22.83
C ARG A 168 10.19 -0.38 22.20
N GLU A 169 10.22 -0.45 20.87
CA GLU A 169 11.32 -1.06 20.13
C GLU A 169 12.62 -0.28 20.32
N ALA A 170 12.55 1.07 20.28
CA ALA A 170 13.69 1.94 20.54
C ALA A 170 14.22 1.78 21.98
N GLU A 171 13.32 1.80 22.97
CA GLU A 171 13.64 1.58 24.38
C GLU A 171 14.36 0.24 24.61
N SER A 172 13.88 -0.82 23.96
CA SER A 172 14.46 -2.15 24.12
C SER A 172 15.85 -2.31 23.52
N ARG A 173 16.22 -1.48 22.54
CA ARG A 173 17.54 -1.49 21.87
C ARG A 173 18.51 -0.50 22.50
N GLU A 174 18.01 0.47 23.28
CA GLU A 174 18.83 1.54 23.85
C GLU A 174 19.70 1.00 24.99
N GLN A 175 20.99 1.32 24.94
CA GLN A 175 21.97 0.88 25.97
C GLN A 175 22.22 1.97 27.01
N ASP A 176 22.09 3.24 26.63
CA ASP A 176 22.25 4.34 27.56
C ASP A 176 21.05 4.42 28.51
N ALA A 177 21.30 4.41 29.81
CA ALA A 177 20.26 4.39 30.84
C ALA A 177 19.44 5.67 30.88
N ALA A 178 20.05 6.84 30.57
CA ALA A 178 19.35 8.10 30.57
C ALA A 178 18.42 8.21 29.35
N GLN A 179 18.90 7.82 28.19
CA GLN A 179 18.08 7.78 26.96
C GLN A 179 16.94 6.77 27.08
N ARG A 180 17.20 5.59 27.65
CA ARG A 180 16.15 4.59 27.93
C ARG A 180 15.06 5.16 28.85
N SER A 181 15.46 5.90 29.92
CA SER A 181 14.49 6.54 30.80
C SER A 181 13.64 7.59 30.09
N MET A 182 14.22 8.36 29.17
CA MET A 182 13.46 9.32 28.35
C MET A 182 12.48 8.63 27.42
N LEU A 183 12.88 7.53 26.79
CA LEU A 183 11.97 6.74 25.92
C LEU A 183 10.84 6.10 26.72
N ALA A 184 11.11 5.60 27.93
CA ALA A 184 10.08 5.08 28.83
C ALA A 184 9.08 6.17 29.20
N ALA A 185 9.54 7.38 29.58
CA ALA A 185 8.69 8.52 29.89
C ALA A 185 7.84 8.97 28.68
N LEU A 186 8.42 8.97 27.48
CA LEU A 186 7.69 9.21 26.23
C LEU A 186 6.60 8.16 26.01
N GLY A 187 6.90 6.88 26.21
CA GLY A 187 5.94 5.79 26.12
C GLY A 187 4.77 5.95 27.08
N ASP A 188 5.02 6.38 28.32
CA ASP A 188 3.99 6.65 29.33
C ASP A 188 3.11 7.83 28.92
N SER A 189 3.71 8.91 28.39
CA SER A 189 2.96 10.08 27.91
C SER A 189 2.03 9.72 26.75
N LEU A 190 2.51 8.93 25.81
CA LEU A 190 1.71 8.43 24.67
C LEU A 190 0.57 7.49 25.12
N ARG A 191 0.76 6.67 26.17
CA ARG A 191 -0.30 5.81 26.72
C ARG A 191 -1.44 6.62 27.32
N LYS A 192 -1.14 7.76 27.94
CA LYS A 192 -2.14 8.67 28.52
C LYS A 192 -2.97 9.40 27.46
N ALA A 193 -2.48 9.50 26.24
CA ALA A 193 -3.18 10.12 25.11
C ALA A 193 -4.09 9.14 24.32
N LYS A 194 -4.29 7.92 24.84
CA LYS A 194 -5.10 6.86 24.22
C LYS A 194 -6.61 7.08 24.32
#